data_dad0da7a791289a7fd5d60fc5f24e705
#
_entry.id   dad0da7a791289a7fd5d60fc5f24e705
#
_cell.length_a   1.000
_cell.length_b   1.000
_cell.length_c   1.000
_cell.angle_alpha   90.00
_cell.angle_beta   90.00
_cell.angle_gamma   90.00
#
_symmetry.space_group_name_H-M   'P 1'
#
loop_
_entity.id
_entity.type
_entity.pdbx_description
1 polymer ?
#
loop_
_entity_poly.entity_id
_entity_poly.type
_entity_poly.pdbx_seq_one_letter_code
_entity_poly.pdbx_strand_id
1 'polypeptide(L)' 'MADKKALLLRVDPGVWAAIERLAQAELRSVNAEIEFLLRDALARRGIAPKRGPPKPKPA' A
#
# COMPACT_ATOMS: atom_id res chain seq x y z
N MET A 1 7.26 17.41 2.31
CA MET A 1 6.63 16.51 2.46
C MET A 1 5.90 16.06 1.34
N ALA A 2 5.90 14.97 1.01
CA ALA A 2 5.20 14.51 -0.09
C ALA A 2 3.79 14.40 0.21
N ASP A 3 2.97 14.79 -0.64
CA ASP A 3 1.60 14.71 -0.40
C ASP A 3 1.10 13.42 -0.89
N LYS A 4 0.30 12.74 -0.17
CA LYS A 4 -0.29 11.55 -0.62
C LYS A 4 -1.53 11.87 -1.38
N LYS A 5 -1.74 11.18 -2.46
CA LYS A 5 -2.95 11.40 -3.22
C LYS A 5 -4.08 10.66 -2.57
N ALA A 6 -5.24 11.23 -2.63
CA ALA A 6 -6.42 10.60 -2.08
C ALA A 6 -7.14 9.89 -3.21
N LEU A 7 -7.60 8.68 -2.95
CA LEU A 7 -8.25 7.91 -3.98
C LEU A 7 -9.41 7.17 -3.39
N LEU A 8 -10.55 7.25 -4.02
CA LEU A 8 -11.69 6.50 -3.58
C LEU A 8 -11.66 5.19 -4.34
N LEU A 9 -11.41 4.13 -3.64
CA LEU A 9 -11.28 2.85 -4.27
C LEU A 9 -12.41 1.95 -3.88
N ARG A 10 -13.09 1.36 -4.86
CA ARG A 10 -14.18 0.47 -4.58
C ARG A 10 -13.68 -0.91 -4.74
N VAL A 11 -13.73 -1.75 -3.75
CA VAL A 11 -13.25 -3.10 -3.86
C VAL A 11 -14.32 -4.07 -3.49
N ASP A 12 -14.18 -5.24 -4.01
CA ASP A 12 -15.07 -6.33 -3.71
C ASP A 12 -15.03 -6.64 -2.23
N PRO A 13 -16.17 -6.93 -1.62
CA PRO A 13 -16.18 -7.21 -0.18
C PRO A 13 -15.26 -8.35 0.24
N GLY A 14 -15.11 -9.35 -0.60
CA GLY A 14 -14.22 -10.45 -0.28
C GLY A 14 -12.78 -10.00 -0.24
N VAL A 15 -12.40 -9.12 -1.16
CA VAL A 15 -11.07 -8.60 -1.20
C VAL A 15 -10.82 -7.71 0.02
N TRP A 16 -11.83 -6.93 0.36
CA TRP A 16 -11.72 -6.05 1.51
C TRP A 16 -11.48 -6.85 2.78
N ALA A 17 -12.26 -7.91 2.96
CA ALA A 17 -12.11 -8.74 4.14
C ALA A 17 -10.73 -9.37 4.23
N ALA A 18 -10.19 -9.77 3.09
CA ALA A 18 -8.88 -10.36 3.06
C ALA A 18 -7.81 -9.34 3.44
N ILE A 19 -7.98 -8.11 2.97
CA ILE A 19 -7.04 -7.06 3.29
C ILE A 19 -7.10 -6.73 4.78
N GLU A 20 -8.31 -6.69 5.32
CA GLU A 20 -8.44 -6.41 6.74
C GLU A 20 -7.73 -7.47 7.57
N ARG A 21 -7.92 -8.70 7.20
CA ARG A 21 -7.32 -9.77 7.93
C ARG A 21 -5.81 -9.69 7.83
N LEU A 22 -5.27 -9.39 6.67
CA LEU A 22 -3.84 -9.29 6.49
C LEU A 22 -3.30 -8.09 7.26
N ALA A 23 -4.02 -6.99 7.24
CA ALA A 23 -3.58 -5.81 7.96
C ALA A 23 -3.47 -6.08 9.45
N GLN A 24 -4.42 -6.83 9.99
CA GLN A 24 -4.37 -7.16 11.39
C GLN A 24 -3.19 -8.07 11.67
N ALA A 25 -2.94 -9.02 10.80
CA ALA A 25 -1.84 -9.95 11.00
C ALA A 25 -0.51 -9.22 10.97
N GLU A 26 -0.43 -8.16 10.18
CA GLU A 26 0.81 -7.41 10.07
C GLU A 26 0.81 -6.15 10.92
N LEU A 27 -0.21 -5.98 11.71
CA LEU A 27 -0.30 -4.83 12.60
C LEU A 27 -0.17 -3.51 11.85
N ARG A 28 -0.89 -3.41 10.73
CA ARG A 28 -0.93 -2.20 9.96
C ARG A 28 -2.33 -1.73 9.82
N SER A 29 -2.54 -0.50 9.49
CA SER A 29 -3.87 -0.03 9.19
C SER A 29 -4.25 -0.57 7.83
N VAL A 30 -5.52 -0.62 7.54
CA VAL A 30 -5.98 -1.10 6.24
C VAL A 30 -5.42 -0.21 5.15
N ASN A 31 -5.41 1.09 5.38
CA ASN A 31 -4.90 2.00 4.38
C ASN A 31 -3.43 1.74 4.08
N ALA A 32 -2.64 1.53 5.12
CA ALA A 32 -1.22 1.25 4.92
C ALA A 32 -1.02 -0.09 4.23
N GLU A 33 -1.88 -1.05 4.55
CA GLU A 33 -1.76 -2.36 3.94
C GLU A 33 -2.07 -2.28 2.45
N ILE A 34 -3.05 -1.49 2.07
CA ILE A 34 -3.40 -1.33 0.67
C ILE A 34 -2.21 -0.72 -0.08
N GLU A 35 -1.61 0.29 0.49
CA GLU A 35 -0.48 0.91 -0.17
C GLU A 35 0.67 -0.07 -0.32
N PHE A 36 0.91 -0.85 0.70
CA PHE A 36 1.99 -1.82 0.65
C PHE A 36 1.71 -2.85 -0.46
N LEU A 37 0.49 -3.33 -0.55
CA LEU A 37 0.15 -4.31 -1.56
C LEU A 37 0.27 -3.74 -2.97
N LEU A 38 -0.08 -2.49 -3.13
CA LEU A 38 0.04 -1.86 -4.44
C LEU A 38 1.50 -1.73 -4.85
N ARG A 39 2.35 -1.36 -3.91
CA ARG A 39 3.75 -1.25 -4.23
C ARG A 39 4.33 -2.59 -4.57
N ASP A 40 3.92 -3.61 -3.84
CA ASP A 40 4.41 -4.94 -4.08
C ASP A 40 3.98 -5.40 -5.47
N ALA A 41 2.75 -5.13 -5.83
CA ALA A 41 2.25 -5.53 -7.14
C ALA A 41 3.00 -4.83 -8.25
N LEU A 42 3.30 -3.56 -8.07
CA LEU A 42 4.03 -2.82 -9.07
C LEU A 42 5.45 -3.35 -9.20
N ALA A 43 6.06 -3.67 -8.09
CA ALA A 43 7.42 -4.19 -8.12
C ALA A 43 7.46 -5.51 -8.86
N ARG A 44 6.45 -6.35 -8.70
CA ARG A 44 6.43 -7.61 -9.39
C ARG A 44 6.25 -7.43 -10.87
N ARG A 45 5.71 -6.32 -11.29
CA ARG A 45 5.54 -6.06 -12.70
C ARG A 45 6.70 -5.26 -13.25
N GLY A 46 7.73 -5.05 -12.43
CA GLY A 46 8.91 -4.33 -12.89
C GLY A 46 8.76 -2.82 -12.92
N ILE A 47 7.75 -2.30 -12.25
CA ILE A 47 7.53 -0.88 -12.24
C ILE A 47 7.72 -0.36 -10.86
N ALA A 48 8.88 0.08 -10.50
CA ALA A 48 9.11 0.59 -9.16
C ALA A 48 8.58 2.00 -9.05
N PRO A 49 7.87 2.29 -8.02
CA PRO A 49 7.35 3.63 -7.86
C PRO A 49 8.48 4.57 -7.62
N LYS A 50 8.40 5.74 -8.27
CA LYS A 50 9.37 6.66 -8.10
C LYS A 50 9.09 7.44 -6.94
N ARG A 51 9.73 7.43 -5.87
CA ARG A 51 9.43 8.16 -4.79
C ARG A 51 10.22 9.24 -4.79
N GLY A 52 10.19 10.09 -4.80
CA GLY A 52 10.84 11.24 -4.77
C GLY A 52 12.07 11.00 -4.18
N PRO A 53 12.56 11.72 -3.39
CA PRO A 53 13.77 11.53 -2.84
C PRO A 53 13.66 10.40 -1.99
N PRO A 54 14.51 9.63 -2.03
CA PRO A 54 14.40 8.49 -1.31
C PRO A 54 14.50 8.83 0.02
N LYS A 55 13.85 8.41 0.76
CA LYS A 55 13.85 8.64 1.96
C LYS A 55 14.71 7.86 2.57
N PRO A 56 15.36 8.15 3.17
CA PRO A 56 16.23 7.48 3.84
C PRO A 56 15.55 6.58 4.63
N LYS A 57 15.45 5.98 4.77
CA LYS A 57 14.83 5.20 5.37
C LYS A 57 15.13 5.12 6.47
N PRO A 58 14.79 5.18 7.11
CA PRO A 58 14.98 5.22 8.27
C PRO A 58 15.42 4.16 8.58
N ALA A 59 15.67 4.03 8.54
CA ALA A 59 15.95 3.14 8.87
C ALA A 59 15.69 2.83 8.95
#